data_4b55aea1b4e407863a92f50afd45fa40
#
_entry.id   4b55aea1b4e407863a92f50afd45fa40
#
_cell.length_a   1.000
_cell.length_b   1.000
_cell.length_c   1.000
_cell.angle_alpha   90.00
_cell.angle_beta   90.00
_cell.angle_gamma   90.00
#
_symmetry.space_group_name_H-M   'P 1'
#
loop_
_entity.id
_entity.type
_entity.pdbx_description
1 polymer ?
#
loop_
_entity_poly.entity_id
_entity_poly.type
_entity_poly.pdbx_seq_one_letter_code
_entity_poly.pdbx_strand_id
1 'polypeptide(L)'
;MPKKNTYIFDNESCSFVEVADSRRKIFVRVSAILLIGLVVAATLTWGLDQVVQSPQEMALLDENEALQRQLESVNKRIDTETGDLMAIRDTDQDLYRVLLNAKKISDDVAQVGVGGSDPYPEFSRFGSATSDILTENATKIDRLERLLLLQNDSYRELQELAASHSIQLSQMPAIQPVNGRITSGFGIRFHPVLKVSRMHP
;
A
#
# COMPACT_ATOMS: atom_id res chain seq x y z
N MET A 1 21.82 69.62 27.73
CA MET A 1 21.35 70.09 26.44
C MET A 1 20.43 71.29 26.69
N PRO A 2 20.66 72.43 26.04
CA PRO A 2 19.85 73.64 26.25
C PRO A 2 18.42 73.38 25.75
N LYS A 3 17.41 73.70 26.56
CA LYS A 3 16.00 73.69 26.15
C LYS A 3 15.80 74.71 25.06
N LYS A 4 15.40 74.27 23.90
CA LYS A 4 15.00 75.13 22.80
C LYS A 4 13.61 75.64 23.09
N ASN A 5 13.51 76.92 23.63
CA ASN A 5 12.23 77.52 23.89
C ASN A 5 11.67 78.02 22.53
N THR A 6 10.42 77.69 22.25
CA THR A 6 9.70 78.07 21.02
C THR A 6 8.87 79.32 21.38
N TYR A 7 9.07 80.45 20.69
CA TYR A 7 8.36 81.71 20.87
C TYR A 7 7.41 81.88 19.67
N ILE A 8 6.17 82.23 19.94
CA ILE A 8 5.19 82.67 18.92
C ILE A 8 4.94 84.18 19.16
N PHE A 9 4.95 84.95 18.06
CA PHE A 9 4.63 86.37 18.09
C PHE A 9 3.10 86.55 18.29
N ASP A 10 2.69 87.18 19.37
CA ASP A 10 1.30 87.48 19.59
C ASP A 10 1.02 88.89 19.03
N ASN A 11 0.10 88.97 18.06
CA ASN A 11 -0.25 90.26 17.41
C ASN A 11 -1.06 91.23 18.29
N GLU A 12 -1.69 90.76 19.30
CA GLU A 12 -2.48 91.64 20.18
C GLU A 12 -1.61 92.36 21.23
N SER A 13 -0.61 91.65 21.76
CA SER A 13 0.31 92.17 22.76
C SER A 13 1.63 92.72 22.20
N CYS A 14 1.84 92.56 20.88
CA CYS A 14 3.11 92.91 20.14
C CYS A 14 4.37 92.42 20.86
N SER A 15 4.27 91.22 21.49
CA SER A 15 5.37 90.55 22.22
C SER A 15 5.54 89.10 21.87
N PHE A 16 6.79 88.61 22.07
CA PHE A 16 7.05 87.14 21.90
C PHE A 16 6.65 86.43 23.20
N VAL A 17 5.64 85.55 23.09
CA VAL A 17 5.19 84.73 24.20
C VAL A 17 5.82 83.36 24.10
N GLU A 18 6.42 82.86 25.18
CA GLU A 18 7.01 81.56 25.27
C GLU A 18 5.91 80.48 25.34
N VAL A 19 5.84 79.62 24.38
CA VAL A 19 4.87 78.55 24.40
C VAL A 19 5.51 77.36 25.11
N ALA A 20 5.17 77.18 26.34
CA ALA A 20 5.51 75.96 27.10
C ALA A 20 4.74 74.76 26.48
N ASP A 21 5.50 73.84 25.94
CA ASP A 21 4.89 72.60 25.43
C ASP A 21 4.16 71.88 26.57
N SER A 22 2.83 71.87 26.51
CA SER A 22 2.00 71.22 27.51
C SER A 22 2.41 69.75 27.61
N ARG A 23 2.65 69.30 28.87
CA ARG A 23 2.99 67.89 29.16
C ARG A 23 2.04 66.91 28.46
N ARG A 24 0.80 67.34 28.24
CA ARG A 24 -0.22 66.57 27.49
C ARG A 24 0.17 66.37 26.00
N LYS A 25 0.76 67.40 25.32
CA LYS A 25 1.16 67.30 23.95
C LYS A 25 2.38 66.37 23.78
N ILE A 26 3.31 66.40 24.74
CA ILE A 26 4.46 65.47 24.74
C ILE A 26 3.98 64.06 24.96
N PHE A 27 3.07 63.85 25.89
CA PHE A 27 2.47 62.54 26.18
C PHE A 27 1.74 61.96 24.95
N VAL A 28 0.93 62.76 24.26
CA VAL A 28 0.21 62.36 23.03
C VAL A 28 1.20 61.99 21.90
N ARG A 29 2.29 62.76 21.75
CA ARG A 29 3.33 62.42 20.72
C ARG A 29 4.04 61.11 21.04
N VAL A 30 4.43 60.91 22.28
CA VAL A 30 5.09 59.69 22.73
C VAL A 30 4.17 58.47 22.59
N SER A 31 2.88 58.61 23.01
CA SER A 31 1.90 57.52 22.85
C SER A 31 1.60 57.21 21.39
N ALA A 32 1.56 58.22 20.49
CA ALA A 32 1.38 57.99 19.05
C ALA A 32 2.56 57.26 18.44
N ILE A 33 3.80 57.60 18.81
CA ILE A 33 5.01 56.90 18.34
C ILE A 33 5.04 55.43 18.82
N LEU A 34 4.66 55.20 20.10
CA LEU A 34 4.57 53.85 20.65
C LEU A 34 3.49 53.00 19.92
N LEU A 35 2.35 53.61 19.62
CA LEU A 35 1.27 52.95 18.91
C LEU A 35 1.67 52.59 17.47
N ILE A 36 2.33 53.51 16.75
CA ILE A 36 2.87 53.25 15.42
C ILE A 36 3.92 52.14 15.49
N GLY A 37 4.82 52.17 16.47
CA GLY A 37 5.82 51.11 16.66
C GLY A 37 5.21 49.74 16.91
N LEU A 38 4.12 49.69 17.71
CA LEU A 38 3.40 48.46 17.99
C LEU A 38 2.68 47.90 16.74
N VAL A 39 2.06 48.79 15.95
CA VAL A 39 1.43 48.39 14.67
C VAL A 39 2.46 47.87 13.70
N VAL A 40 3.62 48.52 13.55
CA VAL A 40 4.69 48.06 12.68
C VAL A 40 5.26 46.72 13.16
N ALA A 41 5.46 46.56 14.45
CA ALA A 41 5.91 45.27 15.01
C ALA A 41 4.89 44.16 14.76
N ALA A 42 3.61 44.42 14.95
CA ALA A 42 2.53 43.44 14.71
C ALA A 42 2.42 43.05 13.23
N THR A 43 2.56 44.00 12.31
CA THR A 43 2.55 43.72 10.86
C THR A 43 3.80 42.94 10.40
N LEU A 44 4.97 43.24 10.97
CA LEU A 44 6.19 42.50 10.69
C LEU A 44 6.13 41.06 11.20
N THR A 45 5.66 40.85 12.43
CA THR A 45 5.50 39.47 12.97
C THR A 45 4.49 38.69 12.17
N TRP A 46 3.35 39.28 11.81
CA TRP A 46 2.35 38.62 10.99
C TRP A 46 2.88 38.30 9.58
N GLY A 47 3.65 39.21 8.97
CA GLY A 47 4.28 38.97 7.66
C GLY A 47 5.36 37.90 7.70
N LEU A 48 6.15 37.83 8.78
CA LEU A 48 7.17 36.78 8.96
C LEU A 48 6.53 35.41 9.18
N ASP A 49 5.45 35.32 9.93
CA ASP A 49 4.70 34.08 10.15
C ASP A 49 4.13 33.50 8.85
N GLN A 50 3.79 34.36 7.87
CA GLN A 50 3.32 33.92 6.56
C GLN A 50 4.43 33.39 5.63
N VAL A 51 5.67 33.85 5.82
CA VAL A 51 6.79 33.57 4.92
C VAL A 51 7.73 32.51 5.48
N VAL A 52 7.88 32.46 6.79
CA VAL A 52 8.76 31.50 7.47
C VAL A 52 7.93 30.33 7.97
N GLN A 53 7.91 29.22 7.18
CA GLN A 53 7.36 27.96 7.65
C GLN A 53 8.07 27.55 8.95
N SER A 54 7.30 27.15 9.94
CA SER A 54 7.88 26.75 11.21
C SER A 54 8.76 25.49 11.00
N PRO A 55 9.90 25.36 11.70
CA PRO A 55 10.73 24.15 11.59
C PRO A 55 9.95 22.85 11.85
N GLN A 56 8.89 22.93 12.66
CA GLN A 56 8.01 21.80 12.94
C GLN A 56 7.13 21.44 11.74
N GLU A 57 6.62 22.43 10.99
CA GLU A 57 5.85 22.18 9.77
C GLU A 57 6.72 21.54 8.69
N MET A 58 7.95 22.04 8.52
CA MET A 58 8.90 21.42 7.58
C MET A 58 9.23 19.97 7.95
N ALA A 59 9.46 19.70 9.24
CA ALA A 59 9.73 18.34 9.72
C ALA A 59 8.51 17.41 9.50
N LEU A 60 7.29 17.90 9.72
CA LEU A 60 6.07 17.13 9.47
C LEU A 60 5.83 16.88 7.97
N LEU A 61 6.16 17.83 7.12
CA LEU A 61 6.08 17.66 5.66
C LEU A 61 7.10 16.63 5.18
N ASP A 62 8.34 16.71 5.64
CA ASP A 62 9.39 15.73 5.31
C ASP A 62 9.03 14.33 5.80
N GLU A 63 8.47 14.20 7.01
CA GLU A 63 7.99 12.93 7.54
C GLU A 63 6.83 12.38 6.71
N ASN A 64 5.89 13.22 6.32
CA ASN A 64 4.76 12.83 5.49
C ASN A 64 5.21 12.32 4.11
N GLU A 65 6.13 13.05 3.45
CA GLU A 65 6.73 12.61 2.20
C GLU A 65 7.52 11.30 2.36
N ALA A 66 8.24 11.12 3.47
CA ALA A 66 8.96 9.89 3.75
C ALA A 66 8.01 8.71 3.93
N LEU A 67 6.89 8.91 4.65
CA LEU A 67 5.85 7.89 4.83
C LEU A 67 5.17 7.54 3.50
N GLN A 68 4.86 8.51 2.66
CA GLN A 68 4.29 8.25 1.33
C GLN A 68 5.24 7.42 0.46
N ARG A 69 6.53 7.77 0.44
CA ARG A 69 7.56 6.98 -0.27
C ARG A 69 7.68 5.55 0.26
N GLN A 70 7.55 5.36 1.58
CA GLN A 70 7.53 4.02 2.17
C GLN A 70 6.29 3.23 1.74
N LEU A 71 5.10 3.85 1.74
CA LEU A 71 3.86 3.20 1.28
C LEU A 71 3.95 2.80 -0.20
N GLU A 72 4.50 3.65 -1.06
CA GLU A 72 4.77 3.30 -2.46
C GLU A 72 5.76 2.14 -2.61
N SER A 73 6.80 2.12 -1.76
CA SER A 73 7.76 1.01 -1.72
C SER A 73 7.08 -0.31 -1.31
N VAL A 74 6.18 -0.26 -0.31
CA VAL A 74 5.37 -1.41 0.10
C VAL A 74 4.48 -1.88 -1.05
N ASN A 75 3.82 -0.94 -1.76
CA ASN A 75 3.01 -1.26 -2.91
C ASN A 75 3.79 -2.05 -3.98
N LYS A 76 4.98 -1.57 -4.34
CA LYS A 76 5.85 -2.28 -5.30
C LYS A 76 6.27 -3.67 -4.83
N ARG A 77 6.53 -3.84 -3.53
CA ARG A 77 6.86 -5.16 -2.97
C ARG A 77 5.67 -6.11 -3.06
N ILE A 78 4.47 -5.65 -2.75
CA ILE A 78 3.25 -6.45 -2.88
C ILE A 78 3.06 -6.90 -4.34
N ASP A 79 3.28 -6.01 -5.32
CA ASP A 79 3.18 -6.35 -6.73
C ASP A 79 4.22 -7.41 -7.14
N THR A 80 5.45 -7.31 -6.63
CA THR A 80 6.51 -8.30 -6.87
C THR A 80 6.15 -9.66 -6.28
N GLU A 81 5.76 -9.71 -5.01
CA GLU A 81 5.37 -10.96 -4.34
C GLU A 81 4.14 -11.61 -4.99
N THR A 82 3.20 -10.77 -5.46
CA THR A 82 2.04 -11.26 -6.23
C THR A 82 2.47 -11.89 -7.55
N GLY A 83 3.43 -11.28 -8.24
CA GLY A 83 4.01 -11.82 -9.48
C GLY A 83 4.72 -13.15 -9.25
N ASP A 84 5.53 -13.24 -8.20
CA ASP A 84 6.25 -14.48 -7.84
C ASP A 84 5.27 -15.60 -7.48
N LEU A 85 4.19 -15.27 -6.73
CA LEU A 85 3.14 -16.24 -6.41
C LEU A 85 2.43 -16.74 -7.68
N MET A 86 2.15 -15.86 -8.63
CA MET A 86 1.56 -16.26 -9.91
C MET A 86 2.50 -17.18 -10.71
N ALA A 87 3.80 -16.92 -10.74
CA ALA A 87 4.78 -17.78 -11.39
C ALA A 87 4.86 -19.18 -10.74
N ILE A 88 4.78 -19.24 -9.41
CA ILE A 88 4.70 -20.51 -8.66
C ILE A 88 3.42 -21.26 -9.03
N ARG A 89 2.29 -20.57 -9.11
CA ARG A 89 1.01 -21.15 -9.51
C ARG A 89 1.04 -21.70 -10.94
N ASP A 90 1.61 -20.97 -11.88
CA ASP A 90 1.74 -21.41 -13.26
C ASP A 90 2.60 -22.68 -13.34
N THR A 91 3.71 -22.74 -12.60
CA THR A 91 4.53 -23.94 -12.46
C THR A 91 3.74 -25.11 -11.88
N ASP A 92 2.92 -24.88 -10.87
CA ASP A 92 2.03 -25.87 -10.27
C ASP A 92 1.04 -26.43 -11.32
N GLN A 93 0.39 -25.55 -12.08
CA GLN A 93 -0.61 -25.95 -13.08
C GLN A 93 0.00 -26.67 -14.28
N ASP A 94 1.15 -26.23 -14.75
CA ASP A 94 1.73 -26.74 -16.00
C ASP A 94 2.62 -27.97 -15.79
N LEU A 95 3.21 -28.11 -14.60
CA LEU A 95 4.11 -29.23 -14.31
C LEU A 95 3.47 -30.26 -13.38
N TYR A 96 3.17 -29.89 -12.14
CA TYR A 96 2.75 -30.85 -11.13
C TYR A 96 1.36 -31.42 -11.40
N ARG A 97 0.39 -30.58 -11.81
CA ARG A 97 -0.96 -31.06 -12.12
C ARG A 97 -1.01 -31.94 -13.34
N VAL A 98 -0.19 -31.66 -14.35
CA VAL A 98 -0.08 -32.53 -15.54
C VAL A 98 0.55 -33.87 -15.18
N LEU A 99 1.62 -33.89 -14.38
CA LEU A 99 2.30 -35.13 -13.97
C LEU A 99 1.41 -36.02 -13.10
N LEU A 100 0.59 -35.43 -12.24
CA LEU A 100 -0.30 -36.15 -11.33
C LEU A 100 -1.73 -36.35 -11.90
N ASN A 101 -1.95 -35.92 -13.17
CA ASN A 101 -3.25 -35.93 -13.83
C ASN A 101 -4.36 -35.23 -13.00
N ALA A 102 -3.99 -34.15 -12.30
CA ALA A 102 -4.90 -33.34 -11.48
C ALA A 102 -5.64 -32.30 -12.33
N LYS A 103 -6.84 -31.91 -11.90
CA LYS A 103 -7.63 -30.88 -12.56
C LYS A 103 -6.97 -29.50 -12.40
N LYS A 104 -6.86 -28.74 -13.50
CA LYS A 104 -6.40 -27.33 -13.44
C LYS A 104 -7.35 -26.47 -12.64
N ILE A 105 -6.83 -25.56 -11.82
CA ILE A 105 -7.62 -24.54 -11.12
C ILE A 105 -8.01 -23.48 -12.15
N SER A 106 -9.31 -23.14 -12.21
CA SER A 106 -9.80 -22.09 -13.10
C SER A 106 -9.23 -20.72 -12.72
N ASP A 107 -8.82 -19.94 -13.72
CA ASP A 107 -8.35 -18.56 -13.52
C ASP A 107 -9.43 -17.66 -12.94
N ASP A 108 -10.71 -17.94 -13.21
CA ASP A 108 -11.84 -17.21 -12.65
C ASP A 108 -11.85 -17.25 -11.12
N VAL A 109 -11.48 -18.39 -10.50
CA VAL A 109 -11.42 -18.55 -9.04
C VAL A 109 -10.30 -17.69 -8.45
N ALA A 110 -9.20 -17.53 -9.17
CA ALA A 110 -8.08 -16.69 -8.73
C ALA A 110 -8.32 -15.19 -8.94
N GLN A 111 -9.20 -14.84 -9.89
CA GLN A 111 -9.52 -13.46 -10.24
C GLN A 111 -10.76 -12.92 -9.52
N VAL A 112 -11.39 -13.69 -8.63
CA VAL A 112 -12.53 -13.21 -7.83
C VAL A 112 -12.10 -11.97 -7.06
N GLY A 113 -12.45 -10.82 -7.61
CA GLY A 113 -12.18 -9.52 -7.03
C GLY A 113 -12.95 -9.31 -5.73
N VAL A 114 -12.43 -8.45 -4.88
CA VAL A 114 -13.19 -7.88 -3.77
C VAL A 114 -14.22 -6.94 -4.39
N GLY A 115 -15.40 -7.44 -4.73
CA GLY A 115 -16.52 -6.61 -5.12
C GLY A 115 -17.26 -6.15 -3.87
N GLY A 116 -17.35 -4.86 -3.63
CA GLY A 116 -18.11 -4.28 -2.52
C GLY A 116 -17.89 -2.77 -2.43
N SER A 117 -18.77 -2.08 -1.68
CA SER A 117 -18.58 -0.71 -1.24
C SER A 117 -17.28 -0.59 -0.43
N ASP A 118 -16.68 0.59 -0.41
CA ASP A 118 -15.42 0.92 0.27
C ASP A 118 -15.11 0.00 1.47
N PRO A 119 -14.16 -0.95 1.32
CA PRO A 119 -13.89 -1.92 2.39
C PRO A 119 -13.12 -1.31 3.58
N TYR A 120 -12.58 -0.08 3.44
CA TYR A 120 -11.71 0.56 4.41
C TYR A 120 -12.13 2.00 4.71
N PRO A 121 -13.34 2.23 5.25
CA PRO A 121 -13.87 3.57 5.54
C PRO A 121 -13.00 4.36 6.53
N GLU A 122 -12.19 3.67 7.35
CA GLU A 122 -11.26 4.28 8.28
C GLU A 122 -10.13 5.07 7.60
N PHE A 123 -9.82 4.76 6.35
CA PHE A 123 -8.77 5.49 5.62
C PHE A 123 -9.23 6.85 5.11
N SER A 124 -10.53 7.11 5.06
CA SER A 124 -11.09 8.40 4.65
C SER A 124 -10.71 9.58 5.55
N ARG A 125 -10.21 9.30 6.76
CA ARG A 125 -9.69 10.32 7.70
C ARG A 125 -8.35 10.92 7.28
N PHE A 126 -7.63 10.28 6.37
CA PHE A 126 -6.36 10.78 5.83
C PHE A 126 -6.61 11.67 4.61
N GLY A 127 -5.60 12.44 4.19
CA GLY A 127 -5.67 13.18 2.94
C GLY A 127 -5.90 12.24 1.75
N SER A 128 -6.58 12.74 0.69
CA SER A 128 -7.02 11.90 -0.44
C SER A 128 -5.90 11.04 -1.02
N ALA A 129 -4.72 11.62 -1.28
CA ALA A 129 -3.58 10.89 -1.84
C ALA A 129 -3.11 9.74 -0.93
N THR A 130 -3.04 9.95 0.38
CA THR A 130 -2.64 8.92 1.34
C THR A 130 -3.73 7.86 1.51
N SER A 131 -5.00 8.27 1.53
CA SER A 131 -6.15 7.38 1.59
C SER A 131 -6.18 6.43 0.40
N ASP A 132 -5.94 6.95 -0.81
CA ASP A 132 -5.94 6.16 -2.04
C ASP A 132 -4.83 5.09 -2.03
N ILE A 133 -3.60 5.47 -1.63
CA ILE A 133 -2.47 4.53 -1.52
C ILE A 133 -2.73 3.46 -0.47
N LEU A 134 -3.29 3.82 0.70
CA LEU A 134 -3.61 2.88 1.76
C LEU A 134 -4.69 1.89 1.33
N THR A 135 -5.75 2.36 0.68
CA THR A 135 -6.84 1.53 0.17
C THR A 135 -6.34 0.58 -0.92
N GLU A 136 -5.49 1.07 -1.83
CA GLU A 136 -4.88 0.25 -2.86
C GLU A 136 -4.01 -0.85 -2.25
N ASN A 137 -3.11 -0.50 -1.31
CA ASN A 137 -2.24 -1.45 -0.63
C ASN A 137 -3.04 -2.51 0.14
N ALA A 138 -4.06 -2.11 0.90
CA ALA A 138 -4.90 -3.02 1.65
C ALA A 138 -5.65 -3.99 0.72
N THR A 139 -6.23 -3.48 -0.36
CA THR A 139 -6.93 -4.30 -1.35
C THR A 139 -5.99 -5.32 -2.03
N LYS A 140 -4.75 -4.91 -2.32
CA LYS A 140 -3.72 -5.81 -2.88
C LYS A 140 -3.30 -6.88 -1.89
N ILE A 141 -3.15 -6.53 -0.60
CA ILE A 141 -2.84 -7.49 0.47
C ILE A 141 -3.95 -8.53 0.59
N ASP A 142 -5.21 -8.11 0.65
CA ASP A 142 -6.35 -9.04 0.70
C ASP A 142 -6.40 -9.99 -0.51
N ARG A 143 -6.03 -9.48 -1.68
CA ARG A 143 -5.92 -10.31 -2.87
C ARG A 143 -4.79 -11.32 -2.75
N LEU A 144 -3.62 -10.90 -2.27
CA LEU A 144 -2.46 -11.75 -2.07
C LEU A 144 -2.76 -12.85 -1.03
N GLU A 145 -3.41 -12.51 0.07
CA GLU A 145 -3.82 -13.49 1.10
C GLU A 145 -4.74 -14.57 0.52
N ARG A 146 -5.72 -14.18 -0.28
CA ARG A 146 -6.61 -15.14 -0.95
C ARG A 146 -5.86 -16.06 -1.93
N LEU A 147 -4.95 -15.49 -2.71
CA LEU A 147 -4.11 -16.28 -3.63
C LEU A 147 -3.25 -17.29 -2.86
N LEU A 148 -2.68 -16.89 -1.73
CA LEU A 148 -1.90 -17.77 -0.85
C LEU A 148 -2.76 -18.91 -0.28
N LEU A 149 -3.98 -18.62 0.17
CA LEU A 149 -4.90 -19.64 0.66
C LEU A 149 -5.24 -20.66 -0.45
N LEU A 150 -5.58 -20.18 -1.63
CA LEU A 150 -5.86 -21.05 -2.78
C LEU A 150 -4.65 -21.90 -3.16
N GLN A 151 -3.45 -21.32 -3.15
CA GLN A 151 -2.23 -22.07 -3.47
C GLN A 151 -1.90 -23.10 -2.40
N ASN A 152 -2.13 -22.79 -1.14
CA ASN A 152 -1.93 -23.76 -0.05
C ASN A 152 -2.89 -24.95 -0.16
N ASP A 153 -4.16 -24.70 -0.48
CA ASP A 153 -5.12 -25.78 -0.71
C ASP A 153 -4.76 -26.62 -1.94
N SER A 154 -4.28 -25.98 -3.00
CA SER A 154 -3.73 -26.65 -4.19
C SER A 154 -2.59 -27.60 -3.83
N TYR A 155 -1.62 -27.14 -3.05
CA TYR A 155 -0.50 -27.98 -2.63
C TYR A 155 -0.91 -29.16 -1.75
N ARG A 156 -1.91 -28.99 -0.89
CA ARG A 156 -2.44 -30.12 -0.10
C ARG A 156 -3.06 -31.18 -1.00
N GLU A 157 -3.87 -30.77 -1.98
CA GLU A 157 -4.44 -31.68 -2.97
C GLU A 157 -3.35 -32.45 -3.73
N LEU A 158 -2.31 -31.73 -4.19
CA LEU A 158 -1.19 -32.35 -4.90
C LEU A 158 -0.40 -33.33 -4.02
N GLN A 159 -0.21 -33.04 -2.74
CA GLN A 159 0.46 -33.94 -1.80
C GLN A 159 -0.33 -35.26 -1.64
N GLU A 160 -1.66 -35.19 -1.52
CA GLU A 160 -2.52 -36.36 -1.43
C GLU A 160 -2.46 -37.20 -2.74
N LEU A 161 -2.52 -36.53 -3.89
CA LEU A 161 -2.40 -37.18 -5.19
C LEU A 161 -1.03 -37.82 -5.40
N ALA A 162 0.05 -37.13 -5.01
CA ALA A 162 1.41 -37.67 -5.11
C ALA A 162 1.60 -38.91 -4.21
N ALA A 163 1.05 -38.90 -3.00
CA ALA A 163 1.07 -40.06 -2.10
C ALA A 163 0.32 -41.24 -2.72
N SER A 164 -0.88 -41.02 -3.25
CA SER A 164 -1.67 -42.06 -3.91
C SER A 164 -0.99 -42.60 -5.16
N HIS A 165 -0.41 -41.73 -5.96
CA HIS A 165 0.35 -42.12 -7.18
C HIS A 165 1.61 -42.94 -6.84
N SER A 166 2.31 -42.59 -5.78
CA SER A 166 3.45 -43.34 -5.26
C SER A 166 3.06 -44.80 -4.90
N ILE A 167 1.91 -44.97 -4.24
CA ILE A 167 1.36 -46.29 -3.90
C ILE A 167 1.03 -47.09 -5.19
N GLN A 168 0.36 -46.43 -6.14
CA GLN A 168 0.04 -47.07 -7.44
C GLN A 168 1.29 -47.52 -8.17
N LEU A 169 2.33 -46.68 -8.25
CA LEU A 169 3.60 -47.04 -8.89
C LEU A 169 4.28 -48.21 -8.19
N SER A 170 4.22 -48.29 -6.86
CA SER A 170 4.80 -49.42 -6.11
C SER A 170 4.07 -50.76 -6.37
N GLN A 171 2.81 -50.68 -6.76
CA GLN A 171 1.98 -51.85 -7.07
C GLN A 171 2.02 -52.26 -8.53
N MET A 172 2.56 -51.41 -9.43
CA MET A 172 2.72 -51.75 -10.82
C MET A 172 3.94 -52.69 -11.02
N PRO A 173 3.76 -53.82 -11.66
CA PRO A 173 4.88 -54.70 -11.99
C PRO A 173 5.80 -54.01 -13.02
N ALA A 174 6.95 -53.53 -12.56
CA ALA A 174 7.94 -52.84 -13.38
C ALA A 174 8.84 -53.81 -14.17
N ILE A 175 8.82 -55.10 -13.81
CA ILE A 175 9.67 -56.11 -14.40
C ILE A 175 8.77 -57.21 -14.98
N GLN A 176 9.14 -57.70 -16.19
CA GLN A 176 8.46 -58.84 -16.80
C GLN A 176 8.61 -60.06 -15.86
N PRO A 177 7.51 -60.67 -15.37
CA PRO A 177 7.56 -61.71 -14.35
C PRO A 177 8.31 -62.95 -14.80
N VAL A 178 8.32 -63.25 -16.11
CA VAL A 178 8.99 -64.40 -16.71
C VAL A 178 9.52 -64.01 -18.09
N ASN A 179 10.78 -64.34 -18.36
CA ASN A 179 11.33 -64.27 -19.71
C ASN A 179 10.76 -65.44 -20.53
N GLY A 180 9.70 -65.17 -21.28
CA GLY A 180 9.05 -66.19 -22.11
C GLY A 180 8.34 -65.58 -23.31
N ARG A 181 8.04 -66.42 -24.29
CA ARG A 181 7.21 -66.01 -25.42
C ARG A 181 5.75 -65.96 -25.02
N ILE A 182 5.10 -64.85 -25.27
CA ILE A 182 3.62 -64.74 -25.07
C ILE A 182 2.95 -65.68 -26.10
N THR A 183 2.34 -66.73 -25.61
CA THR A 183 1.66 -67.74 -26.42
C THR A 183 0.20 -67.39 -26.67
N SER A 184 -0.42 -66.58 -25.81
CA SER A 184 -1.81 -66.17 -25.96
C SER A 184 -2.03 -64.84 -25.24
N GLY A 185 -2.78 -63.90 -25.85
CA GLY A 185 -3.21 -62.64 -25.26
C GLY A 185 -4.47 -62.79 -24.44
N PHE A 186 -4.85 -61.69 -23.79
CA PHE A 186 -6.13 -61.53 -23.08
C PHE A 186 -7.28 -61.61 -24.09
N GLY A 187 -8.37 -62.29 -23.73
CA GLY A 187 -9.57 -62.33 -24.55
C GLY A 187 -10.24 -63.71 -24.64
N ILE A 188 -11.28 -63.82 -25.45
CA ILE A 188 -12.02 -65.05 -25.68
C ILE A 188 -11.16 -65.96 -26.61
N ARG A 189 -10.94 -67.18 -26.13
CA ARG A 189 -10.23 -68.22 -26.93
C ARG A 189 -10.92 -69.57 -26.85
N PHE A 190 -10.66 -70.41 -27.86
CA PHE A 190 -11.15 -71.76 -27.86
C PHE A 190 -10.29 -72.62 -26.94
N HIS A 191 -10.91 -73.24 -25.93
CA HIS A 191 -10.19 -74.17 -25.01
C HIS A 191 -9.91 -75.49 -25.64
N PRO A 192 -8.62 -75.88 -25.82
CA PRO A 192 -8.27 -77.02 -26.65
C PRO A 192 -8.81 -78.36 -26.10
N VAL A 193 -8.96 -78.52 -24.78
CA VAL A 193 -9.43 -79.74 -24.13
C VAL A 193 -10.94 -79.80 -24.04
N LEU A 194 -11.56 -78.66 -23.57
CA LEU A 194 -13.00 -78.54 -23.34
C LEU A 194 -13.79 -78.25 -24.61
N LYS A 195 -13.12 -77.88 -25.68
CA LYS A 195 -13.70 -77.52 -27.00
C LYS A 195 -14.79 -76.48 -26.95
N VAL A 196 -14.70 -75.52 -26.00
CA VAL A 196 -15.58 -74.41 -25.82
C VAL A 196 -14.82 -73.09 -25.79
N SER A 197 -15.46 -72.01 -26.22
CA SER A 197 -14.89 -70.65 -26.12
C SER A 197 -15.01 -70.15 -24.69
N ARG A 198 -13.89 -69.77 -24.09
CA ARG A 198 -13.83 -69.19 -22.72
C ARG A 198 -13.00 -67.93 -22.72
N MET A 199 -13.35 -66.99 -21.82
CA MET A 199 -12.53 -65.84 -21.51
C MET A 199 -11.22 -66.33 -20.87
N HIS A 200 -10.08 -65.85 -21.42
CA HIS A 200 -8.78 -66.02 -20.81
C HIS A 200 -8.46 -64.70 -20.08
N PRO A 201 -8.35 -64.67 -18.75
CA PRO A 201 -7.96 -63.50 -17.98
C PRO A 201 -6.56 -63.04 -18.29
#